data_f7f41d2e71c199b1217fd7de53752eb4
#
_entry.id   f7f41d2e71c199b1217fd7de53752eb4
#
_cell.length_a   1.000
_cell.length_b   1.000
_cell.length_c   1.000
_cell.angle_alpha   90.00
_cell.angle_beta   90.00
_cell.angle_gamma   90.00
#
_symmetry.space_group_name_H-M   'P 1'
#
loop_
_entity.id
_entity.type
_entity.pdbx_description
1 polymer ?
#
loop_
_entity_poly.entity_id
_entity_poly.type
_entity_poly.pdbx_seq_one_letter_code
_entity_poly.pdbx_strand_id
1 'polypeptide(L)'
;MKNFKVSSSANGKVFRNGLYSTAILAAAIVLAVLINLLVGAIPKKYTEFDLSAAKMYTLGDSSRQLMQSLDQDVTVYYLCETGSEDAIITKLLDHYADESGHFHWEQKDPALYPTFAAQYGAENASTGSLVVGSGENSEVLNAAELYEYDYSDYYTTGAANVTFGGEKQISSAIYKLTAAAESHAYYTTNHGEQALTSSLTEALKAQNINAQPLNLLTGTIPEDCDLLIISDPASDFAADGLVDEIAQLQAYLENGGKVLLTTSGYTETPNLDAVMAQFGLAREPGLVVEGDAGHALYGYPYSLFPDYAAADESTALDGVNQSTHVMLSVAQGITITETDDVTAEPLLYTTEDAYSKQDFDASSSSAKEAGDTDGPFSLAVWARNDSTGAEVIWIGCPNMDNEQVYQSIPGNLTFLQGCAASLVGQSLLIDTKALEAAPITVPASASMTLGMVFVFVLPAAVLIAGAVEVLLRRRR
;
A
#
# COMPACT_ATOMS: atom_id res chain seq x y z
N MET A 1 -69.44 64.05 26.24
CA MET A 1 -68.04 63.88 25.73
C MET A 1 -67.26 63.04 26.73
N LYS A 2 -67.07 61.76 26.45
CA LYS A 2 -66.23 60.88 27.31
C LYS A 2 -64.79 60.86 26.78
N ASN A 3 -63.91 61.39 27.60
CA ASN A 3 -62.49 61.37 27.30
C ASN A 3 -61.89 59.93 27.48
N PHE A 4 -61.49 59.33 26.39
CA PHE A 4 -60.72 58.09 26.39
C PHE A 4 -59.21 58.44 26.74
N LYS A 5 -58.82 58.15 27.98
CA LYS A 5 -57.40 58.18 28.35
C LYS A 5 -56.76 56.85 27.84
N VAL A 6 -55.99 56.93 26.80
CA VAL A 6 -55.16 55.83 26.37
C VAL A 6 -53.96 55.72 27.33
N SER A 7 -53.85 54.63 28.08
CA SER A 7 -52.76 54.40 29.02
C SER A 7 -51.46 54.03 28.24
N SER A 8 -50.51 54.96 28.22
CA SER A 8 -49.22 54.87 27.51
C SER A 8 -48.20 53.91 28.17
N SER A 9 -48.53 53.29 29.30
CA SER A 9 -47.55 52.43 30.05
C SER A 9 -47.56 50.98 29.65
N ALA A 10 -48.64 50.47 29.02
CA ALA A 10 -48.72 49.07 28.56
C ALA A 10 -47.92 48.85 27.27
N ASN A 11 -47.89 49.83 26.38
CA ASN A 11 -47.20 49.70 25.07
C ASN A 11 -45.66 49.66 25.23
N GLY A 12 -45.08 50.32 26.23
CA GLY A 12 -43.64 50.30 26.46
C GLY A 12 -43.07 48.94 26.94
N LYS A 13 -43.87 48.22 27.77
CA LYS A 13 -43.46 46.85 28.21
C LYS A 13 -43.60 45.81 27.10
N VAL A 14 -44.64 45.91 26.31
CA VAL A 14 -44.89 45.01 25.16
C VAL A 14 -43.83 45.22 24.08
N PHE A 15 -43.49 46.48 23.76
CA PHE A 15 -42.43 46.81 22.80
C PHE A 15 -41.05 46.35 23.27
N ARG A 16 -40.69 46.55 24.55
CA ARG A 16 -39.44 46.09 25.13
C ARG A 16 -39.31 44.58 25.17
N ASN A 17 -40.39 43.87 25.51
CA ASN A 17 -40.40 42.42 25.50
C ASN A 17 -40.34 41.85 24.06
N GLY A 18 -40.94 42.51 23.08
CA GLY A 18 -40.80 42.19 21.66
C GLY A 18 -39.38 42.38 21.16
N LEU A 19 -38.71 43.50 21.55
CA LEU A 19 -37.31 43.76 21.18
C LEU A 19 -36.38 42.72 21.76
N TYR A 20 -36.56 42.33 23.03
CA TYR A 20 -35.75 41.25 23.64
C TYR A 20 -35.98 39.91 22.94
N SER A 21 -37.22 39.59 22.59
CA SER A 21 -37.51 38.34 21.90
C SER A 21 -36.88 38.30 20.49
N THR A 22 -36.93 39.41 19.76
CA THR A 22 -36.26 39.56 18.46
C THR A 22 -34.76 39.51 18.55
N ALA A 23 -34.17 40.17 19.59
CA ALA A 23 -32.71 40.11 19.82
C ALA A 23 -32.22 38.71 20.20
N ILE A 24 -32.99 37.97 21.01
CA ILE A 24 -32.65 36.55 21.33
C ILE A 24 -32.77 35.67 20.07
N LEU A 25 -33.78 35.86 19.24
CA LEU A 25 -33.93 35.12 17.98
C LEU A 25 -32.75 35.43 17.04
N ALA A 26 -32.41 36.70 16.87
CA ALA A 26 -31.24 37.11 16.06
C ALA A 26 -29.93 36.51 16.60
N ALA A 27 -29.71 36.55 17.92
CA ALA A 27 -28.55 35.91 18.54
C ALA A 27 -28.54 34.40 18.34
N ALA A 28 -29.66 33.71 18.41
CA ALA A 28 -29.76 32.28 18.16
C ALA A 28 -29.44 31.92 16.70
N ILE A 29 -29.90 32.74 15.74
CA ILE A 29 -29.57 32.55 14.31
C ILE A 29 -28.06 32.77 14.08
N VAL A 30 -27.48 33.84 14.64
CA VAL A 30 -26.04 34.10 14.54
C VAL A 30 -25.22 32.95 15.17
N LEU A 31 -25.66 32.45 16.33
CA LEU A 31 -25.00 31.32 17.00
C LEU A 31 -25.09 30.04 16.14
N ALA A 32 -26.24 29.76 15.54
CA ALA A 32 -26.42 28.63 14.66
C ALA A 32 -25.50 28.71 13.42
N VAL A 33 -25.39 29.91 12.82
CA VAL A 33 -24.46 30.14 11.69
C VAL A 33 -23.01 29.96 12.13
N LEU A 34 -22.62 30.50 13.29
CA LEU A 34 -21.28 30.35 13.83
C LEU A 34 -20.94 28.88 14.13
N ILE A 35 -21.88 28.14 14.73
CA ILE A 35 -21.70 26.69 14.97
C ILE A 35 -21.54 25.96 13.63
N ASN A 36 -22.34 26.26 12.62
CA ASN A 36 -22.24 25.62 11.30
C ASN A 36 -20.88 25.94 10.63
N LEU A 37 -20.39 27.19 10.73
CA LEU A 37 -19.07 27.57 10.23
C LEU A 37 -17.93 26.88 11.00
N LEU A 38 -18.07 26.76 12.33
CA LEU A 38 -17.06 26.04 13.15
C LEU A 38 -17.03 24.54 12.81
N VAL A 39 -18.19 23.91 12.66
CA VAL A 39 -18.28 22.49 12.25
C VAL A 39 -17.70 22.30 10.86
N GLY A 40 -17.98 23.22 9.93
CA GLY A 40 -17.41 23.17 8.56
C GLY A 40 -15.90 23.44 8.50
N ALA A 41 -15.31 24.02 9.55
CA ALA A 41 -13.85 24.22 9.66
C ALA A 41 -13.10 23.05 10.31
N ILE A 42 -13.82 22.07 10.85
CA ILE A 42 -13.21 20.83 11.38
C ILE A 42 -12.78 19.96 10.21
N PRO A 43 -11.52 19.47 10.19
CA PRO A 43 -11.07 18.54 9.16
C PRO A 43 -12.03 17.35 8.99
N LYS A 44 -12.28 16.95 7.75
CA LYS A 44 -13.26 15.91 7.42
C LYS A 44 -12.94 14.57 8.07
N LYS A 45 -11.67 14.27 8.28
CA LYS A 45 -11.21 13.09 9.02
C LYS A 45 -11.81 12.91 10.43
N TYR A 46 -12.32 13.99 11.05
CA TYR A 46 -12.98 13.94 12.35
C TYR A 46 -14.51 13.99 12.28
N THR A 47 -15.07 14.39 11.15
CA THR A 47 -16.51 14.60 10.98
C THR A 47 -17.16 13.60 10.02
N GLU A 48 -16.37 13.00 9.13
CA GLU A 48 -16.83 11.97 8.20
C GLU A 48 -16.22 10.62 8.58
N PHE A 49 -17.07 9.62 8.74
CA PHE A 49 -16.64 8.25 9.07
C PHE A 49 -16.81 7.39 7.83
N ASP A 50 -15.71 6.75 7.42
CA ASP A 50 -15.75 5.75 6.38
C ASP A 50 -16.41 4.47 6.91
N LEU A 51 -17.64 4.24 6.51
CA LEU A 51 -18.44 3.06 6.87
C LEU A 51 -18.35 1.95 5.82
N SER A 52 -17.60 2.15 4.74
CA SER A 52 -17.36 1.10 3.75
C SER A 52 -16.53 -0.03 4.38
N ALA A 53 -16.82 -1.28 3.99
CA ALA A 53 -16.11 -2.44 4.52
C ALA A 53 -14.61 -2.37 4.19
N ALA A 54 -14.26 -1.90 2.99
CA ALA A 54 -12.90 -1.75 2.50
C ALA A 54 -12.24 -0.39 2.83
N LYS A 55 -12.91 0.49 3.59
CA LYS A 55 -12.41 1.84 3.92
C LYS A 55 -11.93 2.62 2.68
N MET A 56 -12.80 2.73 1.69
CA MET A 56 -12.49 3.17 0.33
C MET A 56 -11.76 4.51 0.22
N TYR A 57 -12.03 5.46 1.10
CA TYR A 57 -11.43 6.79 1.12
C TYR A 57 -10.63 7.10 2.39
N THR A 58 -10.45 6.12 3.28
CA THR A 58 -9.55 6.26 4.43
C THR A 58 -8.12 5.96 3.98
N LEU A 59 -7.19 6.88 4.21
CA LEU A 59 -5.78 6.68 3.85
C LEU A 59 -5.12 5.60 4.72
N GLY A 60 -4.34 4.75 4.10
CA GLY A 60 -3.45 3.80 4.77
C GLY A 60 -2.28 4.51 5.45
N ASP A 61 -1.52 3.77 6.25
CA ASP A 61 -0.42 4.33 7.03
C ASP A 61 0.71 4.86 6.14
N SER A 62 1.07 4.14 5.07
CA SER A 62 2.09 4.57 4.09
C SER A 62 1.71 5.89 3.41
N SER A 63 0.47 6.05 2.96
CA SER A 63 -0.01 7.31 2.37
C SER A 63 0.00 8.46 3.37
N ARG A 64 -0.38 8.20 4.64
CA ARG A 64 -0.30 9.23 5.69
C ARG A 64 1.12 9.64 6.00
N GLN A 65 2.06 8.69 6.09
CA GLN A 65 3.48 8.99 6.31
C GLN A 65 4.05 9.83 5.17
N LEU A 66 3.76 9.46 3.92
CA LEU A 66 4.12 10.24 2.74
C LEU A 66 3.60 11.69 2.85
N MET A 67 2.31 11.86 3.18
CA MET A 67 1.71 13.19 3.30
C MET A 67 2.29 14.02 4.44
N GLN A 68 2.64 13.39 5.56
CA GLN A 68 3.26 14.06 6.71
C GLN A 68 4.73 14.46 6.47
N SER A 69 5.43 13.73 5.58
CA SER A 69 6.81 14.04 5.18
C SER A 69 6.89 15.03 4.01
N LEU A 70 5.75 15.42 3.42
CA LEU A 70 5.71 16.28 2.25
C LEU A 70 6.20 17.71 2.60
N ASP A 71 7.27 18.16 1.95
CA ASP A 71 7.92 19.45 2.16
C ASP A 71 7.77 20.41 0.96
N GLN A 72 7.14 19.96 -0.12
CA GLN A 72 6.86 20.73 -1.32
C GLN A 72 5.38 20.64 -1.72
N ASP A 73 4.89 21.68 -2.41
CA ASP A 73 3.49 21.76 -2.77
C ASP A 73 3.15 20.79 -3.91
N VAL A 74 2.10 20.01 -3.71
CA VAL A 74 1.50 19.12 -4.69
C VAL A 74 0.07 19.56 -4.97
N THR A 75 -0.29 19.66 -6.24
CA THR A 75 -1.66 19.97 -6.67
C THR A 75 -2.20 18.85 -7.56
N VAL A 76 -3.37 18.33 -7.20
CA VAL A 76 -4.09 17.36 -8.00
C VAL A 76 -5.25 18.04 -8.71
N TYR A 77 -5.27 17.93 -10.05
CA TYR A 77 -6.38 18.43 -10.86
C TYR A 77 -7.26 17.25 -11.26
N TYR A 78 -8.50 17.27 -10.82
CA TYR A 78 -9.49 16.26 -11.17
C TYR A 78 -10.24 16.68 -12.43
N LEU A 79 -10.01 15.95 -13.52
CA LEU A 79 -10.58 16.25 -14.86
C LEU A 79 -11.96 15.63 -14.98
N CYS A 80 -13.01 16.34 -14.58
CA CYS A 80 -14.39 15.88 -14.74
C CYS A 80 -15.37 17.04 -14.93
N GLU A 81 -16.49 16.76 -15.60
CA GLU A 81 -17.58 17.72 -15.74
C GLU A 81 -18.19 18.04 -14.38
N THR A 82 -18.55 19.31 -14.20
CA THR A 82 -19.20 19.78 -12.96
C THR A 82 -20.54 19.05 -12.73
N GLY A 83 -20.67 18.38 -11.57
CA GLY A 83 -21.84 17.59 -11.21
C GLY A 83 -21.76 16.10 -11.61
N SER A 84 -20.63 15.68 -12.20
CA SER A 84 -20.35 14.27 -12.55
C SER A 84 -19.17 13.71 -11.75
N GLU A 85 -18.83 14.34 -10.62
CA GLU A 85 -17.72 13.94 -9.77
C GLU A 85 -17.97 12.57 -9.13
N ASP A 86 -16.97 11.71 -9.16
CA ASP A 86 -16.97 10.48 -8.36
C ASP A 86 -16.77 10.81 -6.88
N ALA A 87 -17.72 10.40 -6.05
CA ALA A 87 -17.71 10.67 -4.62
C ALA A 87 -16.55 9.95 -3.89
N ILE A 88 -16.07 8.82 -4.40
CA ILE A 88 -14.93 8.09 -3.82
C ILE A 88 -13.67 8.92 -4.04
N ILE A 89 -13.44 9.37 -5.27
CA ILE A 89 -12.26 10.17 -5.65
C ILE A 89 -12.25 11.50 -4.88
N THR A 90 -13.36 12.24 -4.88
CA THR A 90 -13.41 13.55 -4.19
C THR A 90 -13.18 13.43 -2.70
N LYS A 91 -13.77 12.42 -2.04
CA LYS A 91 -13.53 12.16 -0.62
C LYS A 91 -12.09 11.74 -0.33
N LEU A 92 -11.52 10.88 -1.19
CA LEU A 92 -10.13 10.48 -1.06
C LEU A 92 -9.21 11.72 -1.15
N LEU A 93 -9.39 12.58 -2.15
CA LEU A 93 -8.62 13.83 -2.29
C LEU A 93 -8.80 14.79 -1.11
N ASP A 94 -10.01 14.87 -0.55
CA ASP A 94 -10.26 15.65 0.68
C ASP A 94 -9.45 15.09 1.87
N HIS A 95 -9.36 13.76 2.01
CA HIS A 95 -8.56 13.13 3.07
C HIS A 95 -7.06 13.39 2.90
N TYR A 96 -6.54 13.39 1.66
CA TYR A 96 -5.17 13.81 1.38
C TYR A 96 -4.93 15.26 1.82
N ALA A 97 -5.85 16.16 1.49
CA ALA A 97 -5.77 17.58 1.88
C ALA A 97 -5.87 17.80 3.41
N ASP A 98 -6.57 16.91 4.12
CA ASP A 98 -6.64 16.94 5.60
C ASP A 98 -5.34 16.43 6.28
N GLU A 99 -4.50 15.65 5.58
CA GLU A 99 -3.26 15.11 6.15
C GLU A 99 -2.05 16.02 5.93
N SER A 100 -2.03 16.86 4.87
CA SER A 100 -0.91 17.78 4.59
C SER A 100 -1.37 19.15 4.11
N GLY A 101 -0.79 20.19 4.70
CA GLY A 101 -0.98 21.56 4.22
C GLY A 101 -0.31 21.86 2.86
N HIS A 102 0.56 20.98 2.39
CA HIS A 102 1.22 21.06 1.08
C HIS A 102 0.42 20.36 -0.04
N PHE A 103 -0.65 19.68 0.29
CA PHE A 103 -1.49 19.02 -0.71
C PHE A 103 -2.74 19.86 -0.99
N HIS A 104 -2.97 20.11 -2.28
CA HIS A 104 -4.15 20.83 -2.77
C HIS A 104 -4.79 20.05 -3.90
N TRP A 105 -6.10 20.17 -4.07
CA TRP A 105 -6.75 19.64 -5.25
C TRP A 105 -7.82 20.59 -5.79
N GLU A 106 -8.03 20.51 -7.11
CA GLU A 106 -9.00 21.35 -7.80
C GLU A 106 -9.67 20.56 -8.94
N GLN A 107 -10.97 20.66 -9.06
CA GLN A 107 -11.67 20.16 -10.22
C GLN A 107 -11.48 21.07 -11.42
N LYS A 108 -11.18 20.47 -12.56
CA LYS A 108 -11.11 21.14 -13.87
C LYS A 108 -12.11 20.51 -14.84
N ASP A 109 -13.16 21.25 -15.14
CA ASP A 109 -14.16 20.83 -16.10
C ASP A 109 -13.59 20.96 -17.53
N PRO A 110 -13.43 19.85 -18.28
CA PRO A 110 -12.86 19.90 -19.65
C PRO A 110 -13.72 20.72 -20.62
N ALA A 111 -15.03 20.85 -20.38
CA ALA A 111 -15.90 21.68 -21.21
C ALA A 111 -15.66 23.18 -20.99
N LEU A 112 -15.29 23.57 -19.77
CA LEU A 112 -14.97 24.96 -19.42
C LEU A 112 -13.50 25.32 -19.69
N TYR A 113 -12.60 24.33 -19.54
CA TYR A 113 -11.15 24.51 -19.67
C TYR A 113 -10.54 23.54 -20.70
N PRO A 114 -10.91 23.59 -21.99
CA PRO A 114 -10.56 22.56 -22.98
C PRO A 114 -9.05 22.47 -23.28
N THR A 115 -8.28 23.51 -22.99
CA THR A 115 -6.82 23.52 -23.21
C THR A 115 -6.02 23.22 -21.94
N PHE A 116 -6.67 23.02 -20.81
CA PHE A 116 -5.98 22.83 -19.53
C PHE A 116 -5.20 21.51 -19.51
N ALA A 117 -5.85 20.41 -19.88
CA ALA A 117 -5.24 19.09 -19.91
C ALA A 117 -4.00 19.01 -20.83
N ALA A 118 -4.02 19.73 -21.96
CA ALA A 118 -2.90 19.78 -22.90
C ALA A 118 -1.61 20.38 -22.31
N GLN A 119 -1.72 21.23 -21.28
CA GLN A 119 -0.54 21.82 -20.61
C GLN A 119 0.27 20.76 -19.84
N TYR A 120 -0.36 19.64 -19.53
CA TYR A 120 0.22 18.52 -18.76
C TYR A 120 0.39 17.26 -19.62
N GLY A 121 0.26 17.34 -20.95
CA GLY A 121 0.32 16.17 -21.84
C GLY A 121 -0.88 15.23 -21.70
N ALA A 122 -2.00 15.71 -21.13
CA ALA A 122 -3.20 14.95 -20.85
C ALA A 122 -4.33 15.18 -21.88
N GLU A 123 -3.99 15.49 -23.16
CA GLU A 123 -4.97 15.77 -24.22
C GLU A 123 -5.93 14.61 -24.47
N ASN A 124 -5.45 13.39 -24.24
CA ASN A 124 -6.21 12.16 -24.47
C ASN A 124 -6.79 11.59 -23.17
N ALA A 125 -6.63 12.28 -22.02
CA ALA A 125 -7.14 11.79 -20.75
C ALA A 125 -8.68 11.77 -20.77
N SER A 126 -9.24 10.65 -20.35
CA SER A 126 -10.68 10.50 -20.22
C SER A 126 -11.23 11.29 -19.04
N THR A 127 -12.52 11.61 -19.09
CA THR A 127 -13.23 12.18 -17.92
C THR A 127 -13.05 11.26 -16.70
N GLY A 128 -12.70 11.85 -15.55
CA GLY A 128 -12.39 11.10 -14.34
C GLY A 128 -10.89 10.92 -14.08
N SER A 129 -10.03 11.29 -15.03
CA SER A 129 -8.57 11.25 -14.88
C SER A 129 -8.08 12.34 -13.92
N LEU A 130 -6.89 12.10 -13.34
CA LEU A 130 -6.23 13.04 -12.44
C LEU A 130 -4.91 13.49 -13.07
N VAL A 131 -4.54 14.74 -12.82
CA VAL A 131 -3.20 15.27 -13.10
C VAL A 131 -2.58 15.63 -11.76
N VAL A 132 -1.54 14.95 -11.37
CA VAL A 132 -0.76 15.25 -10.16
C VAL A 132 0.42 16.12 -10.58
N GLY A 133 0.59 17.28 -9.97
CA GLY A 133 1.66 18.23 -10.29
C GLY A 133 2.43 18.66 -9.06
N SER A 134 3.76 18.75 -9.18
CA SER A 134 4.66 19.35 -8.18
C SER A 134 5.75 20.15 -8.91
N GLY A 135 5.85 21.45 -8.61
CA GLY A 135 6.75 22.34 -9.32
C GLY A 135 6.47 22.38 -10.82
N GLU A 136 7.48 22.02 -11.64
CA GLU A 136 7.36 21.94 -13.10
C GLU A 136 7.03 20.53 -13.61
N ASN A 137 7.01 19.54 -12.72
CA ASN A 137 6.76 18.14 -13.06
C ASN A 137 5.29 17.76 -12.86
N SER A 138 4.82 16.85 -13.68
CA SER A 138 3.46 16.33 -13.56
C SER A 138 3.37 14.86 -14.01
N GLU A 139 2.41 14.14 -13.44
CA GLU A 139 2.03 12.76 -13.79
C GLU A 139 0.54 12.73 -14.10
N VAL A 140 0.15 12.02 -15.15
CA VAL A 140 -1.25 11.85 -15.56
C VAL A 140 -1.71 10.46 -15.16
N LEU A 141 -2.74 10.37 -14.34
CA LEU A 141 -3.38 9.13 -13.96
C LEU A 141 -4.70 9.00 -14.71
N ASN A 142 -4.78 8.08 -15.65
CA ASN A 142 -6.01 7.88 -16.42
C ASN A 142 -7.10 7.28 -15.54
N ALA A 143 -8.36 7.65 -15.76
CA ALA A 143 -9.49 7.15 -14.99
C ALA A 143 -9.57 5.61 -14.97
N ALA A 144 -9.16 4.94 -16.05
CA ALA A 144 -9.14 3.48 -16.13
C ALA A 144 -8.08 2.86 -15.20
N GLU A 145 -6.99 3.55 -14.90
CA GLU A 145 -5.91 3.08 -14.03
C GLU A 145 -6.27 3.17 -12.54
N LEU A 146 -7.30 3.95 -12.20
CA LEU A 146 -7.80 4.05 -10.83
C LEU A 146 -8.63 2.86 -10.39
N TYR A 147 -8.98 1.96 -11.32
CA TYR A 147 -9.77 0.76 -11.06
C TYR A 147 -9.10 -0.45 -11.70
N GLU A 148 -8.88 -1.49 -10.90
CA GLU A 148 -8.34 -2.76 -11.37
C GLU A 148 -9.49 -3.77 -11.50
N TYR A 149 -9.51 -4.52 -12.62
CA TYR A 149 -10.54 -5.50 -12.93
C TYR A 149 -9.94 -6.90 -12.93
N ASP A 150 -10.35 -7.73 -11.99
CA ASP A 150 -9.97 -9.14 -11.92
C ASP A 150 -11.08 -10.01 -12.51
N TYR A 151 -10.76 -10.74 -13.55
CA TYR A 151 -11.66 -11.65 -14.27
C TYR A 151 -11.46 -13.11 -13.89
N SER A 152 -10.64 -13.42 -12.88
CA SER A 152 -10.32 -14.81 -12.49
C SER A 152 -11.57 -15.65 -12.20
N ASP A 153 -12.53 -15.05 -11.51
CA ASP A 153 -13.81 -15.70 -11.14
C ASP A 153 -14.94 -15.46 -12.14
N TYR A 154 -14.68 -14.79 -13.26
CA TYR A 154 -15.74 -14.41 -14.21
C TYR A 154 -16.54 -15.60 -14.73
N TYR A 155 -15.89 -16.72 -15.01
CA TYR A 155 -16.56 -17.93 -15.51
C TYR A 155 -17.39 -18.64 -14.44
N THR A 156 -17.15 -18.40 -13.17
CA THR A 156 -17.88 -18.99 -12.04
C THR A 156 -18.98 -18.09 -11.52
N THR A 157 -18.72 -16.78 -11.45
CA THR A 157 -19.63 -15.77 -10.87
C THR A 157 -20.39 -14.97 -11.92
N GLY A 158 -19.88 -14.90 -13.16
CA GLY A 158 -20.42 -14.06 -14.24
C GLY A 158 -20.11 -12.56 -14.06
N ALA A 159 -19.26 -12.18 -13.11
CA ALA A 159 -18.87 -10.81 -12.84
C ALA A 159 -17.36 -10.71 -12.60
N ALA A 160 -16.75 -9.60 -13.01
CA ALA A 160 -15.38 -9.28 -12.64
C ALA A 160 -15.35 -8.71 -11.20
N ASN A 161 -14.33 -9.08 -10.45
CA ASN A 161 -14.01 -8.40 -9.21
C ASN A 161 -13.36 -7.06 -9.55
N VAL A 162 -13.87 -5.97 -8.99
CA VAL A 162 -13.33 -4.63 -9.23
C VAL A 162 -12.72 -4.12 -7.94
N THR A 163 -11.47 -3.66 -8.01
CA THR A 163 -10.79 -3.03 -6.90
C THR A 163 -10.49 -1.57 -7.23
N PHE A 164 -10.47 -0.71 -6.22
CA PHE A 164 -10.13 0.69 -6.35
C PHE A 164 -8.68 0.93 -5.96
N GLY A 165 -7.87 1.29 -6.93
CA GLY A 165 -6.44 1.60 -6.80
C GLY A 165 -6.12 3.09 -6.68
N GLY A 166 -7.12 3.96 -6.50
CA GLY A 166 -6.92 5.41 -6.51
C GLY A 166 -5.91 5.90 -5.47
N GLU A 167 -5.90 5.34 -4.26
CA GLU A 167 -4.91 5.68 -3.24
C GLU A 167 -3.50 5.28 -3.68
N LYS A 168 -3.32 4.06 -4.18
CA LYS A 168 -2.05 3.55 -4.70
C LYS A 168 -1.51 4.44 -5.82
N GLN A 169 -2.34 4.76 -6.81
CA GLN A 169 -1.93 5.57 -7.96
C GLN A 169 -1.58 7.01 -7.57
N ILE A 170 -2.41 7.66 -6.74
CA ILE A 170 -2.18 9.04 -6.30
C ILE A 170 -0.91 9.13 -5.45
N SER A 171 -0.75 8.26 -4.46
CA SER A 171 0.43 8.27 -3.58
C SER A 171 1.72 7.93 -4.35
N SER A 172 1.68 6.96 -5.29
CA SER A 172 2.83 6.65 -6.15
C SER A 172 3.21 7.85 -7.02
N ALA A 173 2.24 8.57 -7.60
CA ALA A 173 2.51 9.77 -8.38
C ALA A 173 3.09 10.91 -7.51
N ILE A 174 2.54 11.12 -6.31
CA ILE A 174 3.08 12.10 -5.35
C ILE A 174 4.52 11.74 -5.01
N TYR A 175 4.76 10.48 -4.62
CA TYR A 175 6.09 10.00 -4.25
C TYR A 175 7.11 10.21 -5.38
N LYS A 176 6.78 9.78 -6.60
CA LYS A 176 7.61 9.94 -7.80
C LYS A 176 7.95 11.41 -8.10
N LEU A 177 7.00 12.33 -7.91
CA LEU A 177 7.19 13.76 -8.18
C LEU A 177 7.95 14.49 -7.06
N THR A 178 7.96 13.94 -5.85
CA THR A 178 8.51 14.59 -4.65
C THR A 178 9.75 13.88 -4.10
N ALA A 179 10.03 12.65 -4.54
CA ALA A 179 11.26 11.96 -4.18
C ALA A 179 12.51 12.69 -4.65
N ALA A 180 13.56 12.66 -3.85
CA ALA A 180 14.79 13.40 -4.11
C ALA A 180 15.53 12.90 -5.36
N ALA A 181 15.48 11.61 -5.66
CA ALA A 181 16.12 10.98 -6.82
C ALA A 181 15.36 9.69 -7.22
N GLU A 182 15.50 9.30 -8.48
CA GLU A 182 15.11 7.98 -8.97
C GLU A 182 16.16 6.96 -8.51
N SER A 183 15.74 5.78 -8.04
CA SER A 183 16.64 4.69 -7.73
C SER A 183 16.91 3.83 -8.97
N HIS A 184 18.16 3.45 -9.17
CA HIS A 184 18.57 2.64 -10.29
C HIS A 184 18.75 1.19 -9.88
N ALA A 185 17.90 0.31 -10.40
CA ALA A 185 18.04 -1.13 -10.26
C ALA A 185 18.66 -1.71 -11.54
N TYR A 186 19.53 -2.68 -11.37
CA TYR A 186 20.09 -3.45 -12.49
C TYR A 186 19.76 -4.91 -12.28
N TYR A 187 19.28 -5.59 -13.33
CA TYR A 187 19.05 -7.03 -13.27
C TYR A 187 20.05 -7.76 -14.15
N THR A 188 20.64 -8.83 -13.59
CA THR A 188 21.65 -9.61 -14.30
C THR A 188 21.04 -10.34 -15.49
N THR A 189 21.87 -10.52 -16.51
CA THR A 189 21.56 -11.31 -17.70
C THR A 189 22.80 -12.14 -18.05
N ASN A 190 22.66 -13.19 -18.83
CA ASN A 190 23.76 -14.02 -19.33
C ASN A 190 24.05 -15.32 -18.54
N HIS A 191 23.39 -15.53 -17.39
CA HIS A 191 23.45 -16.80 -16.67
C HIS A 191 22.16 -17.63 -16.87
N GLY A 192 21.34 -17.28 -17.86
CA GLY A 192 20.07 -17.93 -18.16
C GLY A 192 18.86 -17.30 -17.44
N GLU A 193 19.08 -16.18 -16.79
CA GLU A 193 18.00 -15.41 -16.17
C GLU A 193 16.99 -14.93 -17.21
N GLN A 194 15.74 -14.86 -16.80
CA GLN A 194 14.71 -14.24 -17.61
C GLN A 194 14.75 -12.71 -17.44
N ALA A 195 14.35 -11.98 -18.49
CA ALA A 195 14.11 -10.55 -18.33
C ALA A 195 12.94 -10.34 -17.34
N LEU A 196 13.00 -9.26 -16.57
CA LEU A 196 11.90 -8.91 -15.67
C LEU A 196 10.58 -8.79 -16.44
N THR A 197 9.50 -9.27 -15.85
CA THR A 197 8.16 -9.15 -16.43
C THR A 197 7.74 -7.68 -16.54
N SER A 198 6.76 -7.41 -17.43
CA SER A 198 6.19 -6.07 -17.53
C SER A 198 5.53 -5.64 -16.23
N SER A 199 4.81 -6.55 -15.56
CA SER A 199 4.16 -6.27 -14.26
C SER A 199 5.16 -5.89 -13.18
N LEU A 200 6.28 -6.63 -13.04
CA LEU A 200 7.30 -6.28 -12.05
C LEU A 200 8.01 -4.97 -12.42
N THR A 201 8.33 -4.75 -13.69
CA THR A 201 8.95 -3.50 -14.15
C THR A 201 8.06 -2.29 -13.86
N GLU A 202 6.75 -2.39 -14.10
CA GLU A 202 5.78 -1.35 -13.79
C GLU A 202 5.62 -1.14 -12.27
N ALA A 203 5.60 -2.25 -11.50
CA ALA A 203 5.53 -2.18 -10.05
C ALA A 203 6.77 -1.48 -9.44
N LEU A 204 7.98 -1.77 -9.93
CA LEU A 204 9.21 -1.10 -9.52
C LEU A 204 9.18 0.39 -9.91
N LYS A 205 8.74 0.70 -11.12
CA LYS A 205 8.60 2.08 -11.58
C LYS A 205 7.59 2.88 -10.74
N ALA A 206 6.53 2.25 -10.24
CA ALA A 206 5.58 2.88 -9.32
C ALA A 206 6.22 3.24 -7.97
N GLN A 207 7.33 2.58 -7.61
CA GLN A 207 8.17 2.88 -6.45
C GLN A 207 9.35 3.81 -6.80
N ASN A 208 9.32 4.47 -7.95
CA ASN A 208 10.42 5.31 -8.45
C ASN A 208 11.76 4.54 -8.60
N ILE A 209 11.69 3.22 -8.91
CA ILE A 209 12.84 2.36 -9.17
C ILE A 209 12.87 2.04 -10.66
N ASN A 210 13.95 2.44 -11.33
CA ASN A 210 14.16 2.20 -12.76
C ASN A 210 15.07 0.99 -12.97
N ALA A 211 14.53 -0.11 -13.48
CA ALA A 211 15.27 -1.36 -13.67
C ALA A 211 15.80 -1.51 -15.09
N GLN A 212 17.11 -1.81 -15.23
CA GLN A 212 17.80 -1.99 -16.51
C GLN A 212 18.58 -3.30 -16.54
N PRO A 213 18.75 -3.94 -17.73
CA PRO A 213 19.53 -5.16 -17.86
C PRO A 213 21.02 -4.86 -17.72
N LEU A 214 21.73 -5.78 -17.06
CA LEU A 214 23.17 -5.72 -16.84
C LEU A 214 23.82 -7.07 -17.20
N ASN A 215 24.83 -7.04 -18.06
CA ASN A 215 25.64 -8.21 -18.39
C ASN A 215 27.05 -8.04 -17.79
N LEU A 216 27.35 -8.78 -16.72
CA LEU A 216 28.60 -8.69 -15.99
C LEU A 216 29.81 -9.26 -16.73
N LEU A 217 29.60 -10.11 -17.77
CA LEU A 217 30.69 -10.58 -18.63
C LEU A 217 31.23 -9.50 -19.58
N THR A 218 30.44 -8.47 -19.86
CA THR A 218 30.82 -7.40 -20.80
C THR A 218 30.81 -6.02 -20.18
N GLY A 219 30.25 -5.87 -18.99
CA GLY A 219 30.14 -4.64 -18.22
C GLY A 219 30.61 -4.81 -16.79
N THR A 220 30.44 -3.78 -16.02
CA THR A 220 30.66 -3.77 -14.56
C THR A 220 29.41 -3.24 -13.88
N ILE A 221 29.23 -3.56 -12.60
CA ILE A 221 28.14 -2.97 -11.81
C ILE A 221 28.36 -1.45 -11.80
N PRO A 222 27.38 -0.65 -12.29
CA PRO A 222 27.49 0.80 -12.31
C PRO A 222 27.60 1.41 -10.90
N GLU A 223 28.25 2.57 -10.81
CA GLU A 223 28.40 3.29 -9.53
C GLU A 223 27.06 3.81 -8.97
N ASP A 224 26.07 4.00 -9.84
CA ASP A 224 24.72 4.40 -9.50
C ASP A 224 23.76 3.23 -9.26
N CYS A 225 24.29 2.01 -9.09
CA CYS A 225 23.49 0.83 -8.79
C CYS A 225 23.01 0.85 -7.34
N ASP A 226 21.75 1.21 -7.13
CA ASP A 226 21.11 1.16 -5.81
C ASP A 226 20.62 -0.25 -5.46
N LEU A 227 20.25 -1.05 -6.48
CA LEU A 227 19.75 -2.41 -6.32
C LEU A 227 20.22 -3.32 -7.45
N LEU A 228 20.84 -4.44 -7.11
CA LEU A 228 21.13 -5.52 -8.05
C LEU A 228 20.10 -6.65 -7.89
N ILE A 229 19.42 -7.00 -8.98
CA ILE A 229 18.45 -8.09 -9.02
C ILE A 229 19.07 -9.29 -9.75
N ILE A 230 19.09 -10.45 -9.11
CA ILE A 230 19.57 -11.71 -9.67
C ILE A 230 18.42 -12.71 -9.63
N SER A 231 17.84 -12.99 -10.81
CA SER A 231 16.61 -13.78 -10.90
C SER A 231 16.86 -15.17 -11.46
N ASP A 232 16.89 -16.18 -10.57
CA ASP A 232 16.95 -17.60 -10.91
C ASP A 232 18.02 -17.93 -11.98
N PRO A 233 19.31 -17.70 -11.71
CA PRO A 233 20.38 -17.99 -12.68
C PRO A 233 20.47 -19.49 -12.95
N ALA A 234 20.43 -19.87 -14.23
CA ALA A 234 20.56 -21.26 -14.68
C ALA A 234 22.03 -21.73 -14.76
N SER A 235 23.00 -20.84 -14.53
CA SER A 235 24.42 -21.17 -14.41
C SER A 235 25.09 -20.25 -13.38
N ASP A 236 26.18 -20.74 -12.79
CA ASP A 236 26.90 -19.99 -11.77
C ASP A 236 27.68 -18.80 -12.35
N PHE A 237 27.96 -17.83 -11.51
CA PHE A 237 28.77 -16.65 -11.82
C PHE A 237 30.26 -17.01 -11.89
N ALA A 238 30.93 -16.41 -12.83
CA ALA A 238 32.36 -16.67 -13.01
C ALA A 238 33.20 -16.11 -11.85
N ALA A 239 34.10 -16.96 -11.36
CA ALA A 239 35.16 -16.59 -10.43
C ALA A 239 36.51 -16.92 -11.05
N ASP A 240 37.57 -16.18 -10.70
CA ASP A 240 38.96 -16.47 -11.10
C ASP A 240 39.23 -16.51 -12.63
N GLY A 241 38.63 -15.58 -13.41
CA GLY A 241 38.76 -15.55 -14.88
C GLY A 241 39.28 -14.24 -15.46
N LEU A 242 39.15 -14.09 -16.78
CA LEU A 242 39.34 -12.79 -17.46
C LEU A 242 38.30 -11.77 -17.04
N VAL A 243 37.13 -12.25 -16.70
CA VAL A 243 36.06 -11.51 -16.06
C VAL A 243 35.72 -12.27 -14.78
N ASP A 244 35.88 -11.61 -13.66
CA ASP A 244 35.57 -12.15 -12.34
C ASP A 244 34.28 -11.44 -11.85
N GLU A 245 33.15 -12.08 -12.09
CA GLU A 245 31.83 -11.54 -11.75
C GLU A 245 31.60 -11.57 -10.24
N ILE A 246 32.15 -12.59 -9.58
CA ILE A 246 32.06 -12.71 -8.12
C ILE A 246 32.87 -11.59 -7.44
N ALA A 247 34.05 -11.26 -7.95
CA ALA A 247 34.84 -10.13 -7.41
C ALA A 247 34.08 -8.80 -7.60
N GLN A 248 33.37 -8.61 -8.71
CA GLN A 248 32.53 -7.43 -8.91
C GLN A 248 31.36 -7.37 -7.90
N LEU A 249 30.68 -8.51 -7.68
CA LEU A 249 29.59 -8.61 -6.71
C LEU A 249 30.08 -8.37 -5.27
N GLN A 250 31.24 -8.95 -4.91
CA GLN A 250 31.85 -8.72 -3.60
C GLN A 250 32.23 -7.25 -3.39
N ALA A 251 32.85 -6.62 -4.37
CA ALA A 251 33.21 -5.21 -4.29
C ALA A 251 31.95 -4.31 -4.17
N TYR A 252 30.86 -4.64 -4.85
CA TYR A 252 29.60 -3.95 -4.72
C TYR A 252 29.02 -4.08 -3.30
N LEU A 253 29.03 -5.28 -2.73
CA LEU A 253 28.54 -5.53 -1.37
C LEU A 253 29.45 -4.91 -0.29
N GLU A 254 30.79 -4.92 -0.49
CA GLU A 254 31.74 -4.23 0.42
C GLU A 254 31.47 -2.71 0.50
N ASN A 255 30.89 -2.12 -0.55
CA ASN A 255 30.48 -0.71 -0.59
C ASN A 255 29.01 -0.47 -0.18
N GLY A 256 28.37 -1.42 0.49
CA GLY A 256 27.00 -1.27 0.97
C GLY A 256 25.95 -1.59 -0.06
N GLY A 257 26.29 -2.33 -1.11
CA GLY A 257 25.37 -2.73 -2.18
C GLY A 257 24.19 -3.56 -1.69
N LYS A 258 23.11 -3.53 -2.46
CA LYS A 258 21.85 -4.19 -2.14
C LYS A 258 21.50 -5.24 -3.18
N VAL A 259 21.14 -6.46 -2.77
CA VAL A 259 20.85 -7.57 -3.69
C VAL A 259 19.50 -8.20 -3.40
N LEU A 260 18.67 -8.32 -4.43
CA LEU A 260 17.50 -9.17 -4.44
C LEU A 260 17.81 -10.42 -5.26
N LEU A 261 17.86 -11.58 -4.60
CA LEU A 261 18.24 -12.84 -5.19
C LEU A 261 17.08 -13.83 -5.16
N THR A 262 16.76 -14.44 -6.30
CA THR A 262 15.95 -15.66 -6.36
C THR A 262 16.77 -16.81 -6.91
N THR A 263 16.55 -18.02 -6.41
CA THR A 263 17.31 -19.20 -6.85
C THR A 263 16.44 -20.44 -6.99
N SER A 264 16.84 -21.34 -7.85
CA SER A 264 16.25 -22.66 -8.01
C SER A 264 16.96 -23.71 -7.17
N GLY A 265 16.20 -24.63 -6.59
CA GLY A 265 16.78 -25.85 -6.00
C GLY A 265 17.32 -26.85 -7.02
N TYR A 266 17.13 -26.60 -8.31
CA TYR A 266 17.67 -27.45 -9.40
C TYR A 266 19.02 -26.99 -9.94
N THR A 267 19.42 -25.75 -9.64
CA THR A 267 20.66 -25.16 -10.15
C THR A 267 21.65 -24.99 -9.02
N GLU A 268 22.84 -25.54 -9.18
CA GLU A 268 23.94 -25.29 -8.26
C GLU A 268 24.72 -24.05 -8.68
N THR A 269 24.86 -23.09 -7.75
CA THR A 269 25.63 -21.85 -7.95
C THR A 269 26.63 -21.66 -6.82
N PRO A 270 27.66 -22.55 -6.71
CA PRO A 270 28.55 -22.58 -5.57
C PRO A 270 29.33 -21.28 -5.35
N ASN A 271 29.65 -20.54 -6.41
CA ASN A 271 30.33 -19.25 -6.28
C ASN A 271 29.40 -18.19 -5.70
N LEU A 272 28.17 -18.12 -6.19
CA LEU A 272 27.16 -17.22 -5.66
C LEU A 272 26.76 -17.60 -4.22
N ASP A 273 26.62 -18.91 -3.94
CA ASP A 273 26.32 -19.42 -2.61
C ASP A 273 27.44 -19.05 -1.60
N ALA A 274 28.72 -19.03 -2.03
CA ALA A 274 29.84 -18.59 -1.21
C ALA A 274 29.76 -17.08 -0.86
N VAL A 275 29.13 -16.25 -1.72
CA VAL A 275 28.84 -14.85 -1.39
C VAL A 275 27.73 -14.77 -0.35
N MET A 276 26.67 -15.54 -0.51
CA MET A 276 25.56 -15.57 0.46
C MET A 276 26.00 -16.10 1.82
N ALA A 277 26.95 -17.00 1.88
CA ALA A 277 27.52 -17.51 3.12
C ALA A 277 28.23 -16.41 3.97
N GLN A 278 28.63 -15.29 3.37
CA GLN A 278 29.16 -14.12 4.10
C GLN A 278 28.06 -13.39 4.88
N PHE A 279 26.81 -13.62 4.52
CA PHE A 279 25.63 -13.15 5.23
C PHE A 279 25.03 -14.22 6.17
N GLY A 280 25.79 -15.29 6.47
CA GLY A 280 25.31 -16.40 7.30
C GLY A 280 24.21 -17.24 6.64
N LEU A 281 24.01 -17.13 5.34
CA LEU A 281 22.94 -17.79 4.60
C LEU A 281 23.49 -18.98 3.81
N ALA A 282 22.75 -20.10 3.85
CA ALA A 282 23.07 -21.28 3.03
C ALA A 282 21.79 -21.99 2.59
N ARG A 283 21.88 -22.72 1.48
CA ARG A 283 20.76 -23.56 1.00
C ARG A 283 20.55 -24.76 1.91
N GLU A 284 19.30 -25.01 2.27
CA GLU A 284 18.91 -26.32 2.82
C GLU A 284 18.90 -27.35 1.67
N PRO A 285 19.55 -28.51 1.82
CA PRO A 285 19.50 -29.54 0.79
C PRO A 285 18.08 -30.01 0.52
N GLY A 286 17.78 -30.33 -0.75
CA GLY A 286 16.48 -30.86 -1.17
C GLY A 286 15.45 -29.79 -1.54
N LEU A 287 14.23 -30.24 -1.83
CA LEU A 287 13.11 -29.38 -2.15
C LEU A 287 12.04 -29.46 -1.06
N VAL A 288 11.49 -28.33 -0.69
CA VAL A 288 10.49 -28.26 0.38
C VAL A 288 9.13 -28.75 -0.11
N VAL A 289 8.55 -29.63 0.67
CA VAL A 289 7.19 -30.16 0.55
C VAL A 289 6.40 -29.71 1.75
N GLU A 290 5.22 -29.13 1.54
CA GLU A 290 4.33 -28.75 2.63
C GLU A 290 3.46 -29.95 3.03
N GLY A 291 3.47 -30.28 4.31
CA GLY A 291 2.66 -31.35 4.89
C GLY A 291 1.26 -30.91 5.29
N ASP A 292 1.07 -29.62 5.59
CA ASP A 292 -0.24 -29.05 5.87
C ASP A 292 -0.98 -28.71 4.57
N ALA A 293 -2.13 -29.36 4.36
CA ALA A 293 -2.97 -29.13 3.20
C ALA A 293 -3.56 -27.71 3.10
N GLY A 294 -3.55 -26.94 4.20
CA GLY A 294 -3.98 -25.54 4.21
C GLY A 294 -2.92 -24.57 3.67
N HIS A 295 -1.65 -25.03 3.62
CA HIS A 295 -0.49 -24.24 3.20
C HIS A 295 0.11 -24.72 1.89
N ALA A 296 -0.61 -25.55 1.14
CA ALA A 296 -0.20 -26.00 -0.20
C ALA A 296 -1.36 -25.94 -1.19
N LEU A 297 -1.04 -25.76 -2.46
CA LEU A 297 -2.02 -25.85 -3.52
C LEU A 297 -2.57 -27.28 -3.60
N TYR A 298 -3.89 -27.43 -3.62
CA TYR A 298 -4.56 -28.73 -3.60
C TYR A 298 -4.00 -29.68 -4.69
N GLY A 299 -3.44 -30.81 -4.25
CA GLY A 299 -2.82 -31.78 -5.13
C GLY A 299 -1.39 -31.46 -5.60
N TYR A 300 -0.82 -30.32 -5.17
CA TYR A 300 0.51 -29.86 -5.54
C TYR A 300 1.31 -29.44 -4.31
N PRO A 301 1.79 -30.35 -3.47
CA PRO A 301 2.44 -30.05 -2.19
C PRO A 301 3.80 -29.35 -2.32
N TYR A 302 4.32 -29.17 -3.52
CA TYR A 302 5.49 -28.36 -3.87
C TYR A 302 5.14 -26.91 -4.23
N SER A 303 3.85 -26.57 -4.30
CA SER A 303 3.38 -25.18 -4.47
C SER A 303 2.85 -24.71 -3.13
N LEU A 304 3.70 -23.99 -2.41
CA LEU A 304 3.56 -23.63 -1.02
C LEU A 304 2.88 -22.27 -0.87
N PHE A 305 2.06 -22.13 0.16
CA PHE A 305 1.56 -20.84 0.66
C PHE A 305 2.18 -20.58 2.03
N PRO A 306 3.42 -20.03 2.08
CA PRO A 306 4.11 -19.80 3.33
C PRO A 306 3.44 -18.74 4.18
N ASP A 307 3.73 -18.77 5.48
CA ASP A 307 3.38 -17.71 6.40
C ASP A 307 4.41 -16.57 6.34
N TYR A 308 3.94 -15.35 6.60
CA TYR A 308 4.80 -14.18 6.78
C TYR A 308 5.43 -14.22 8.17
N ALA A 309 6.73 -14.00 8.25
CA ALA A 309 7.42 -13.89 9.51
C ALA A 309 7.20 -12.50 10.17
N ALA A 310 7.33 -12.45 11.49
CA ALA A 310 7.54 -11.18 12.16
C ALA A 310 8.99 -10.76 11.94
N ALA A 311 9.22 -9.70 11.20
CA ALA A 311 10.54 -9.11 10.98
C ALA A 311 10.61 -7.79 11.76
N ASP A 312 11.61 -7.68 12.64
CA ASP A 312 11.76 -6.51 13.53
C ASP A 312 12.70 -5.45 12.92
N GLU A 313 13.68 -5.86 12.13
CA GLU A 313 14.72 -5.01 11.53
C GLU A 313 14.50 -4.78 10.02
N SER A 314 13.92 -5.76 9.34
CA SER A 314 13.63 -5.65 7.91
C SER A 314 12.32 -4.92 7.65
N THR A 315 12.35 -3.96 6.72
CA THR A 315 11.16 -3.23 6.23
C THR A 315 10.54 -3.89 5.00
N ALA A 316 11.00 -5.07 4.58
CA ALA A 316 10.53 -5.76 3.37
C ALA A 316 9.03 -6.12 3.41
N LEU A 317 8.49 -6.29 4.62
CA LEU A 317 7.08 -6.61 4.86
C LEU A 317 6.23 -5.39 5.22
N ASP A 318 6.83 -4.20 5.33
CA ASP A 318 6.12 -2.97 5.64
C ASP A 318 5.15 -2.62 4.51
N GLY A 319 3.87 -2.49 4.83
CA GLY A 319 2.82 -2.22 3.85
C GLY A 319 2.44 -3.41 2.97
N VAL A 320 3.09 -4.58 3.09
CA VAL A 320 2.61 -5.81 2.46
C VAL A 320 1.36 -6.27 3.18
N ASN A 321 0.28 -6.48 2.41
CA ASN A 321 -0.93 -7.05 2.97
C ASN A 321 -0.74 -8.54 3.26
N GLN A 322 -0.39 -8.86 4.49
CA GLN A 322 -0.14 -10.24 4.94
C GLN A 322 -1.37 -11.17 4.91
N SER A 323 -2.55 -10.65 4.58
CA SER A 323 -3.72 -11.48 4.28
C SER A 323 -3.76 -11.98 2.82
N THR A 324 -2.91 -11.44 1.93
CA THR A 324 -2.72 -11.99 0.59
C THR A 324 -1.67 -13.11 0.61
N HIS A 325 -1.98 -14.20 -0.08
CA HIS A 325 -1.05 -15.33 -0.16
C HIS A 325 0.08 -15.04 -1.16
N VAL A 326 1.28 -15.43 -0.78
CA VAL A 326 2.41 -15.65 -1.70
C VAL A 326 2.46 -17.13 -2.02
N MET A 327 2.69 -17.49 -3.28
CA MET A 327 2.87 -18.88 -3.69
C MET A 327 4.31 -19.10 -4.14
N LEU A 328 5.00 -20.01 -3.48
CA LEU A 328 6.34 -20.46 -3.84
C LEU A 328 6.27 -21.88 -4.41
N SER A 329 6.62 -22.05 -5.67
CA SER A 329 6.62 -23.35 -6.31
C SER A 329 8.03 -23.90 -6.43
N VAL A 330 8.21 -25.16 -6.02
CA VAL A 330 9.50 -25.87 -6.05
C VAL A 330 10.57 -25.12 -5.24
N ALA A 331 10.19 -24.72 -4.06
CA ALA A 331 11.03 -23.91 -3.19
C ALA A 331 12.11 -24.75 -2.48
N GLN A 332 13.23 -24.12 -2.20
CA GLN A 332 14.31 -24.62 -1.37
C GLN A 332 14.39 -23.81 -0.09
N GLY A 333 14.64 -24.46 1.03
CA GLY A 333 14.88 -23.81 2.31
C GLY A 333 16.19 -23.01 2.33
N ILE A 334 16.23 -22.01 3.19
CA ILE A 334 17.43 -21.20 3.45
C ILE A 334 17.72 -21.31 4.95
N THR A 335 18.91 -21.77 5.30
CA THR A 335 19.38 -21.81 6.68
C THR A 335 20.05 -20.50 7.06
N ILE A 336 19.80 -20.04 8.27
CA ILE A 336 20.41 -18.85 8.86
C ILE A 336 21.40 -19.30 9.93
N THR A 337 22.65 -18.89 9.82
CA THR A 337 23.71 -19.10 10.81
C THR A 337 24.06 -17.75 11.43
N GLU A 338 23.93 -17.63 12.74
CA GLU A 338 24.31 -16.42 13.45
C GLU A 338 25.80 -16.09 13.25
N THR A 339 26.09 -14.84 12.94
CA THR A 339 27.44 -14.28 12.78
C THR A 339 27.50 -12.93 13.48
N ASP A 340 28.67 -12.56 14.00
CA ASP A 340 28.85 -11.38 14.87
C ASP A 340 28.51 -10.03 14.16
N ASP A 341 28.67 -9.98 12.82
CA ASP A 341 28.55 -8.75 12.04
C ASP A 341 27.36 -8.78 11.06
N VAL A 342 26.43 -9.72 11.21
CA VAL A 342 25.26 -9.87 10.32
C VAL A 342 23.98 -10.03 11.12
N THR A 343 23.02 -9.20 10.79
CA THR A 343 21.62 -9.38 11.23
C THR A 343 20.83 -10.05 10.10
N ALA A 344 20.15 -11.15 10.39
CA ALA A 344 19.35 -11.88 9.41
C ALA A 344 18.00 -12.29 10.00
N GLU A 345 16.94 -12.13 9.21
CA GLU A 345 15.58 -12.42 9.60
C GLU A 345 14.85 -13.18 8.49
N PRO A 346 14.05 -14.21 8.81
CA PRO A 346 13.14 -14.82 7.85
C PRO A 346 12.04 -13.85 7.47
N LEU A 347 11.64 -13.84 6.21
CA LEU A 347 10.47 -13.09 5.70
C LEU A 347 9.28 -14.01 5.43
N LEU A 348 9.55 -15.20 4.91
CA LEU A 348 8.55 -16.22 4.63
C LEU A 348 9.04 -17.57 5.19
N TYR A 349 8.15 -18.33 5.78
CA TYR A 349 8.49 -19.64 6.35
C TYR A 349 7.35 -20.66 6.18
N THR A 350 7.68 -21.94 6.26
CA THR A 350 6.74 -23.07 6.18
C THR A 350 6.15 -23.40 7.54
N THR A 351 5.14 -24.27 7.56
CA THR A 351 4.65 -24.88 8.79
C THR A 351 5.65 -25.91 9.36
N GLU A 352 5.44 -26.36 10.60
CA GLU A 352 6.21 -27.43 11.24
C GLU A 352 6.00 -28.80 10.55
N ASP A 353 4.92 -28.98 9.79
CA ASP A 353 4.58 -30.21 9.08
C ASP A 353 5.35 -30.33 7.73
N ALA A 354 6.05 -29.26 7.32
CA ALA A 354 6.87 -29.28 6.11
C ALA A 354 8.11 -30.16 6.27
N TYR A 355 8.63 -30.65 5.16
CA TYR A 355 9.91 -31.38 5.12
C TYR A 355 10.64 -31.10 3.81
N SER A 356 11.99 -31.15 3.87
CA SER A 356 12.84 -31.03 2.68
C SER A 356 13.15 -32.41 2.13
N LYS A 357 12.68 -32.67 0.91
CA LYS A 357 12.88 -33.94 0.22
C LYS A 357 14.23 -33.94 -0.48
N GLN A 358 15.14 -34.84 0.02
CA GLN A 358 16.53 -34.88 -0.42
C GLN A 358 16.67 -35.48 -1.83
N ASP A 359 15.96 -36.58 -2.08
CA ASP A 359 16.00 -37.29 -3.37
C ASP A 359 14.79 -36.95 -4.22
N PHE A 360 14.74 -35.70 -4.72
CA PHE A 360 13.65 -35.24 -5.58
C PHE A 360 13.94 -35.59 -7.05
N ASP A 361 13.04 -36.38 -7.61
CA ASP A 361 12.90 -36.65 -9.04
C ASP A 361 11.42 -36.35 -9.41
N ALA A 362 11.19 -35.71 -10.55
CA ALA A 362 9.84 -35.35 -11.03
C ALA A 362 8.85 -36.52 -11.10
N SER A 363 9.33 -37.76 -11.06
CA SER A 363 8.55 -39.01 -10.99
C SER A 363 8.41 -39.55 -9.56
N SER A 364 9.08 -38.97 -8.59
CA SER A 364 9.11 -39.43 -7.20
C SER A 364 7.78 -39.08 -6.49
N SER A 365 7.45 -39.92 -5.48
CA SER A 365 6.36 -39.63 -4.57
C SER A 365 6.71 -38.38 -3.74
N SER A 366 5.76 -37.49 -3.51
CA SER A 366 5.89 -36.39 -2.58
C SER A 366 5.83 -36.85 -1.11
N ALA A 367 5.60 -38.13 -0.82
CA ALA A 367 5.53 -38.63 0.55
C ALA A 367 6.92 -38.51 1.25
N LYS A 368 6.91 -38.14 2.53
CA LYS A 368 8.09 -38.07 3.37
C LYS A 368 8.78 -39.41 3.50
N GLU A 369 10.10 -39.42 3.37
CA GLU A 369 10.95 -40.60 3.46
C GLU A 369 11.99 -40.49 4.56
N ALA A 370 12.62 -41.61 4.89
CA ALA A 370 13.70 -41.62 5.86
C ALA A 370 14.93 -40.92 5.27
N GLY A 371 15.36 -39.83 5.86
CA GLY A 371 16.46 -38.99 5.38
C GLY A 371 16.01 -37.59 4.96
N ASP A 372 14.72 -37.35 4.80
CA ASP A 372 14.18 -36.02 4.61
C ASP A 372 14.31 -35.21 5.90
N THR A 373 14.65 -33.95 5.78
CA THR A 373 14.79 -33.02 6.93
C THR A 373 13.44 -32.46 7.33
N ASP A 374 13.16 -32.40 8.64
CA ASP A 374 11.93 -31.79 9.16
C ASP A 374 12.00 -30.26 9.16
N GLY A 375 10.86 -29.60 8.88
CA GLY A 375 10.68 -28.16 8.98
C GLY A 375 10.59 -27.63 10.43
N PRO A 376 10.28 -26.35 10.61
CA PRO A 376 9.95 -25.37 9.57
C PRO A 376 11.19 -24.88 8.81
N PHE A 377 11.00 -24.34 7.60
CA PHE A 377 12.06 -23.79 6.75
C PHE A 377 11.80 -22.31 6.46
N SER A 378 12.84 -21.49 6.51
CA SER A 378 12.80 -20.15 5.92
C SER A 378 12.89 -20.27 4.40
N LEU A 379 11.96 -19.64 3.67
CA LEU A 379 11.89 -19.69 2.20
C LEU A 379 12.32 -18.37 1.55
N ALA A 380 12.24 -17.28 2.30
CA ALA A 380 12.78 -15.97 1.97
C ALA A 380 13.42 -15.39 3.22
N VAL A 381 14.61 -14.82 3.08
CA VAL A 381 15.41 -14.29 4.19
C VAL A 381 15.98 -12.94 3.77
N TRP A 382 15.86 -11.95 4.65
CA TRP A 382 16.62 -10.72 4.59
C TRP A 382 17.84 -10.82 5.50
N ALA A 383 18.98 -10.29 5.05
CA ALA A 383 20.17 -10.18 5.86
C ALA A 383 20.93 -8.89 5.56
N ARG A 384 21.52 -8.30 6.60
CA ARG A 384 22.33 -7.09 6.54
C ARG A 384 23.70 -7.33 7.17
N ASN A 385 24.73 -6.93 6.48
CA ASN A 385 26.05 -6.81 7.06
C ASN A 385 26.17 -5.44 7.76
N ASP A 386 26.28 -5.44 9.09
CA ASP A 386 26.24 -4.23 9.91
C ASP A 386 27.51 -3.37 9.74
N SER A 387 28.63 -3.96 9.30
CA SER A 387 29.89 -3.23 9.07
C SER A 387 29.88 -2.45 7.75
N THR A 388 29.32 -3.01 6.69
CA THR A 388 29.30 -2.40 5.35
C THR A 388 27.98 -1.70 5.04
N GLY A 389 26.90 -2.10 5.71
CA GLY A 389 25.54 -1.71 5.39
C GLY A 389 24.98 -2.41 4.14
N ALA A 390 25.68 -3.43 3.63
CA ALA A 390 25.16 -4.26 2.54
C ALA A 390 23.94 -5.06 3.00
N GLU A 391 22.94 -5.19 2.12
CA GLU A 391 21.76 -5.98 2.41
C GLU A 391 21.47 -6.96 1.27
N VAL A 392 20.96 -8.12 1.64
CA VAL A 392 20.51 -9.12 0.69
C VAL A 392 19.11 -9.61 1.08
N ILE A 393 18.26 -9.81 0.09
CA ILE A 393 17.04 -10.61 0.25
C ILE A 393 17.20 -11.81 -0.66
N TRP A 394 17.21 -13.00 -0.06
CA TRP A 394 17.31 -14.25 -0.80
C TRP A 394 15.99 -15.01 -0.71
N ILE A 395 15.44 -15.37 -1.86
CA ILE A 395 14.21 -16.16 -2.00
C ILE A 395 14.59 -17.49 -2.65
N GLY A 396 14.42 -18.59 -1.94
CA GLY A 396 14.72 -19.94 -2.41
C GLY A 396 13.64 -20.51 -3.32
N CYS A 397 13.19 -19.74 -4.32
CA CYS A 397 12.16 -20.15 -5.26
C CYS A 397 12.47 -19.63 -6.65
N PRO A 398 12.45 -20.52 -7.68
CA PRO A 398 12.56 -20.11 -9.07
C PRO A 398 11.26 -19.42 -9.55
N ASN A 399 11.38 -18.66 -10.61
CA ASN A 399 10.22 -18.06 -11.32
C ASN A 399 9.26 -17.24 -10.42
N MET A 400 9.81 -16.57 -9.40
CA MET A 400 9.02 -15.65 -8.59
C MET A 400 8.42 -14.53 -9.43
N ASP A 401 9.17 -14.04 -10.42
CA ASP A 401 8.73 -13.07 -11.41
C ASP A 401 8.04 -13.79 -12.58
N ASN A 402 6.72 -13.98 -12.49
CA ASN A 402 5.94 -14.71 -13.48
C ASN A 402 4.55 -14.12 -13.68
N GLU A 403 4.29 -13.60 -14.89
CA GLU A 403 3.01 -12.96 -15.26
C GLU A 403 1.77 -13.83 -15.02
N GLN A 404 1.88 -15.15 -15.26
CA GLN A 404 0.74 -16.05 -15.06
C GLN A 404 0.44 -16.29 -13.59
N VAL A 405 1.49 -16.31 -12.76
CA VAL A 405 1.35 -16.42 -11.30
C VAL A 405 0.72 -15.14 -10.76
N TYR A 406 1.15 -13.97 -11.22
CA TYR A 406 0.61 -12.68 -10.77
C TYR A 406 -0.89 -12.52 -11.02
N GLN A 407 -1.39 -13.06 -12.14
CA GLN A 407 -2.83 -13.06 -12.45
C GLN A 407 -3.66 -13.87 -11.46
N SER A 408 -3.09 -14.93 -10.88
CA SER A 408 -3.79 -15.82 -9.95
C SER A 408 -3.45 -15.53 -8.48
N ILE A 409 -2.21 -15.13 -8.23
CA ILE A 409 -1.64 -14.88 -6.89
C ILE A 409 -0.94 -13.50 -6.90
N PRO A 410 -1.70 -12.41 -6.84
CA PRO A 410 -1.12 -11.05 -6.87
C PRO A 410 -0.12 -10.76 -5.76
N GLY A 411 -0.20 -11.49 -4.64
CA GLY A 411 0.73 -11.38 -3.52
C GLY A 411 2.20 -11.59 -3.88
N ASN A 412 2.49 -12.40 -4.91
CA ASN A 412 3.87 -12.58 -5.38
C ASN A 412 4.48 -11.27 -5.91
N LEU A 413 3.71 -10.52 -6.72
CA LEU A 413 4.15 -9.22 -7.24
C LEU A 413 4.34 -8.20 -6.11
N THR A 414 3.35 -8.11 -5.21
CA THR A 414 3.41 -7.19 -4.07
C THR A 414 4.59 -7.51 -3.14
N PHE A 415 4.87 -8.79 -2.91
CA PHE A 415 6.01 -9.22 -2.11
C PHE A 415 7.35 -8.84 -2.76
N LEU A 416 7.55 -9.14 -4.06
CA LEU A 416 8.78 -8.74 -4.78
C LEU A 416 8.95 -7.22 -4.84
N GLN A 417 7.87 -6.49 -5.06
CA GLN A 417 7.86 -5.03 -5.01
C GLN A 417 8.29 -4.51 -3.62
N GLY A 418 7.78 -5.12 -2.55
CA GLY A 418 8.13 -4.81 -1.17
C GLY A 418 9.61 -5.07 -0.87
N CYS A 419 10.11 -6.23 -1.27
CA CYS A 419 11.51 -6.59 -1.14
C CYS A 419 12.43 -5.56 -1.84
N ALA A 420 12.12 -5.22 -3.09
CA ALA A 420 12.91 -4.27 -3.85
C ALA A 420 12.86 -2.86 -3.25
N ALA A 421 11.68 -2.38 -2.86
CA ALA A 421 11.48 -1.07 -2.27
C ALA A 421 12.20 -0.93 -0.92
N SER A 422 12.15 -1.96 -0.08
CA SER A 422 12.87 -2.02 1.19
C SER A 422 14.37 -1.87 1.02
N LEU A 423 14.96 -2.63 0.08
CA LEU A 423 16.39 -2.61 -0.18
C LEU A 423 16.91 -1.24 -0.64
N VAL A 424 16.13 -0.47 -1.38
CA VAL A 424 16.50 0.91 -1.78
C VAL A 424 16.07 1.97 -0.75
N GLY A 425 15.56 1.55 0.41
CA GLY A 425 15.12 2.46 1.47
C GLY A 425 13.82 3.21 1.11
N GLN A 426 13.03 2.65 0.21
CA GLN A 426 11.75 3.20 -0.24
C GLN A 426 10.64 2.25 0.20
N SER A 427 9.70 2.71 1.01
CA SER A 427 8.61 1.89 1.51
C SER A 427 7.27 2.58 1.25
N LEU A 428 6.86 2.62 0.00
CA LEU A 428 5.51 3.09 -0.38
C LEU A 428 4.69 1.94 -0.95
N LEU A 429 4.35 0.97 -0.10
CA LEU A 429 3.42 -0.08 -0.46
C LEU A 429 1.99 0.31 -0.08
N ILE A 430 1.12 0.35 -1.06
CA ILE A 430 -0.29 0.71 -0.89
C ILE A 430 -1.13 -0.31 -1.63
N ASP A 431 -2.01 -0.98 -0.89
CA ASP A 431 -2.94 -1.95 -1.44
C ASP A 431 -4.12 -1.29 -2.17
N THR A 432 -4.65 -2.01 -3.15
CA THR A 432 -5.93 -1.67 -3.74
C THR A 432 -7.08 -2.11 -2.84
N LYS A 433 -8.21 -1.41 -2.91
CA LYS A 433 -9.38 -1.66 -2.04
C LYS A 433 -10.50 -2.31 -2.83
N ALA A 434 -11.01 -3.44 -2.35
CA ALA A 434 -12.11 -4.15 -3.01
C ALA A 434 -13.37 -3.27 -3.08
N LEU A 435 -13.92 -3.10 -4.29
CA LEU A 435 -15.21 -2.46 -4.54
C LEU A 435 -16.32 -3.48 -4.26
N GLU A 436 -16.52 -3.82 -2.99
CA GLU A 436 -17.64 -4.66 -2.62
C GLU A 436 -18.94 -3.84 -2.58
N ALA A 437 -19.96 -4.32 -3.26
CA ALA A 437 -21.34 -3.88 -3.08
C ALA A 437 -21.93 -4.42 -1.75
N ALA A 438 -21.12 -4.40 -0.68
CA ALA A 438 -21.60 -4.85 0.60
C ALA A 438 -22.62 -3.84 1.17
N PRO A 439 -23.76 -4.27 1.68
CA PRO A 439 -24.69 -3.37 2.35
C PRO A 439 -23.95 -2.73 3.54
N ILE A 440 -24.14 -1.42 3.72
CA ILE A 440 -23.58 -0.69 4.86
C ILE A 440 -24.04 -1.38 6.15
N THR A 441 -23.16 -2.09 6.81
CA THR A 441 -23.43 -2.74 8.08
C THR A 441 -22.95 -1.83 9.20
N VAL A 442 -23.91 -1.11 9.82
CA VAL A 442 -23.59 -0.36 11.04
C VAL A 442 -23.40 -1.36 12.18
N PRO A 443 -22.22 -1.39 12.86
CA PRO A 443 -22.02 -2.28 13.99
C PRO A 443 -23.16 -2.13 15.03
N ALA A 444 -23.65 -3.23 15.54
CA ALA A 444 -24.77 -3.22 16.50
C ALA A 444 -24.52 -2.32 17.72
N SER A 445 -23.25 -2.23 18.17
CA SER A 445 -22.83 -1.32 19.25
C SER A 445 -22.95 0.15 18.88
N ALA A 446 -22.57 0.53 17.66
CA ALA A 446 -22.69 1.90 17.17
C ALA A 446 -24.17 2.27 16.95
N SER A 447 -24.96 1.37 16.36
CA SER A 447 -26.42 1.55 16.15
C SER A 447 -27.12 1.73 17.50
N MET A 448 -26.79 0.91 18.50
CA MET A 448 -27.37 1.00 19.85
C MET A 448 -26.99 2.32 20.54
N THR A 449 -25.73 2.74 20.42
CA THR A 449 -25.25 4.01 21.02
C THR A 449 -25.92 5.22 20.36
N LEU A 450 -25.97 5.28 19.05
CA LEU A 450 -26.64 6.35 18.31
C LEU A 450 -28.14 6.37 18.63
N GLY A 451 -28.78 5.20 18.64
CA GLY A 451 -30.19 5.07 19.04
C GLY A 451 -30.44 5.61 20.45
N MET A 452 -29.57 5.28 21.41
CA MET A 452 -29.69 5.79 22.79
C MET A 452 -29.54 7.33 22.85
N VAL A 453 -28.57 7.88 22.13
CA VAL A 453 -28.36 9.33 22.10
C VAL A 453 -29.55 10.07 21.46
N PHE A 454 -30.00 9.64 20.29
CA PHE A 454 -31.07 10.35 19.57
C PHE A 454 -32.46 10.10 20.16
N VAL A 455 -32.74 8.92 20.69
CA VAL A 455 -34.10 8.56 21.19
C VAL A 455 -34.28 8.97 22.66
N PHE A 456 -33.21 8.95 23.47
CA PHE A 456 -33.33 9.21 24.91
C PHE A 456 -32.60 10.46 25.38
N VAL A 457 -31.30 10.62 25.04
CA VAL A 457 -30.47 11.72 25.60
C VAL A 457 -30.91 13.07 25.05
N LEU A 458 -31.08 13.20 23.76
CA LEU A 458 -31.40 14.45 23.09
C LEU A 458 -32.83 14.92 23.43
N PRO A 459 -33.88 14.09 23.41
CA PRO A 459 -35.22 14.50 23.89
C PRO A 459 -35.25 14.84 25.39
N ALA A 460 -34.54 14.09 26.23
CA ALA A 460 -34.42 14.40 27.65
C ALA A 460 -33.79 15.75 27.91
N ALA A 461 -32.70 16.09 27.19
CA ALA A 461 -32.05 17.39 27.28
C ALA A 461 -33.00 18.55 26.91
N VAL A 462 -33.77 18.38 25.83
CA VAL A 462 -34.75 19.37 25.40
C VAL A 462 -35.86 19.53 26.44
N LEU A 463 -36.39 18.44 27.00
CA LEU A 463 -37.38 18.47 28.06
C LEU A 463 -36.87 19.15 29.34
N ILE A 464 -35.64 18.86 29.75
CA ILE A 464 -35.00 19.50 30.91
C ILE A 464 -34.83 21.01 30.66
N ALA A 465 -34.32 21.42 29.50
CA ALA A 465 -34.20 22.82 29.12
C ALA A 465 -35.56 23.56 29.14
N GLY A 466 -36.58 22.94 28.59
CA GLY A 466 -37.95 23.46 28.61
C GLY A 466 -38.54 23.58 30.04
N ALA A 467 -38.31 22.57 30.88
CA ALA A 467 -38.74 22.61 32.28
C ALA A 467 -38.00 23.69 33.09
N VAL A 468 -36.73 23.87 32.89
CA VAL A 468 -35.92 24.93 33.53
C VAL A 468 -36.45 26.33 33.14
N GLU A 469 -36.74 26.52 31.85
CA GLU A 469 -37.27 27.78 31.38
C GLU A 469 -38.66 28.10 32.00
N VAL A 470 -39.57 27.10 32.04
CA VAL A 470 -40.88 27.24 32.71
C VAL A 470 -40.76 27.58 34.18
N LEU A 471 -39.82 26.91 34.92
CA LEU A 471 -39.58 27.19 36.32
C LEU A 471 -39.04 28.60 36.53
N LEU A 472 -38.11 29.06 35.68
CA LEU A 472 -37.56 30.42 35.75
C LEU A 472 -38.63 31.48 35.44
N ARG A 473 -39.54 31.21 34.51
CA ARG A 473 -40.68 32.12 34.19
C ARG A 473 -41.72 32.15 35.33
N ARG A 474 -41.93 31.06 36.06
CA ARG A 474 -42.83 31.02 37.23
C ARG A 474 -42.29 31.77 38.49
N ARG A 475 -40.96 31.92 38.57
CA ARG A 475 -40.30 32.64 39.68
C ARG A 475 -40.13 34.14 39.42
N ARG A 476 -40.48 34.63 38.23
CA ARG A 476 -40.61 36.06 37.86
C ARG A 476 -42.05 36.49 37.88
#